data_a94ae39f8d193594d8c6d9d3ee0920ed
#
_entry.id   a94ae39f8d193594d8c6d9d3ee0920ed
#
_cell.length_a   1.000
_cell.length_b   1.000
_cell.length_c   1.000
_cell.angle_alpha   90.00
_cell.angle_beta   90.00
_cell.angle_gamma   90.00
#
_symmetry.space_group_name_H-M   'P 1'
#
loop_
_entity.id
_entity.type
_entity.pdbx_description
1 polymer ?
#
loop_
_entity_poly.entity_id
_entity_poly.type
_entity_poly.pdbx_seq_one_letter_code
_entity_poly.pdbx_strand_id
1 'polypeptide(L)'
;MTTHDWTLETQLVHNAFKTDRSTGAVSVPIQHASTFHQSSFDDFGQYDYSRSGTPTRQALEDTIAALEGGTRGLAFASGMAAISTAFLLLSKGDHVLVTRDVYGGTFRMITQVLSRFGIEHTFVDMTNLNEVKQGIQSNTKVIYMETPSNPTLGITDIEGVVQIAKEHDCLTFLDNTFLTPALQRPLDLGVDVVLHSATKFLSGHSDVLSGLAVVKDEKLGDELYSLQNSFGAVLGVQDCWLVLRGLKTLQVRLEKASQTALELASFLKEHPAVKKVYYPGLNDHPGADIQRKQASGAGAVLSFELENQAAVKELVDGVTLPVFAVSLGAVESILSYPAKMSHAAMPKEEREKRGITDGLLRLSVGVENGEDLKRDFKQALDQLKPALVNQS
;
A
#
# COMPACT_ATOMS: atom_id res chain seq x y z
N MET A 1 -24.28 -11.27 -19.00
CA MET A 1 -22.96 -10.72 -18.74
C MET A 1 -22.57 -11.11 -17.32
N THR A 2 -21.52 -11.87 -17.15
CA THR A 2 -20.93 -12.14 -15.85
C THR A 2 -20.16 -10.89 -15.41
N THR A 3 -20.03 -10.65 -14.11
CA THR A 3 -19.27 -9.48 -13.56
C THR A 3 -17.81 -9.45 -14.03
N HIS A 4 -17.28 -10.51 -14.62
CA HIS A 4 -15.95 -10.63 -15.18
C HIS A 4 -15.73 -9.88 -16.52
N ASP A 5 -16.82 -9.47 -17.20
CA ASP A 5 -16.75 -8.77 -18.49
C ASP A 5 -16.72 -7.23 -18.33
N TRP A 6 -16.80 -6.72 -17.12
CA TRP A 6 -16.81 -5.27 -16.86
C TRP A 6 -15.41 -4.71 -16.69
N THR A 7 -15.23 -3.46 -17.12
CA THR A 7 -14.00 -2.72 -16.79
C THR A 7 -13.90 -2.47 -15.29
N LEU A 8 -12.69 -2.18 -14.82
CA LEU A 8 -12.42 -1.96 -13.40
C LEU A 8 -13.28 -0.82 -12.82
N GLU A 9 -13.48 0.27 -13.57
CA GLU A 9 -14.29 1.42 -13.14
C GLU A 9 -15.74 1.00 -12.84
N THR A 10 -16.30 0.14 -13.69
CA THR A 10 -17.65 -0.40 -13.48
C THR A 10 -17.67 -1.36 -12.29
N GLN A 11 -16.64 -2.19 -12.14
CA GLN A 11 -16.51 -3.11 -11.01
C GLN A 11 -16.40 -2.36 -9.68
N LEU A 12 -15.66 -1.25 -9.61
CA LEU A 12 -15.54 -0.38 -8.43
C LEU A 12 -16.88 0.19 -7.98
N VAL A 13 -17.74 0.61 -8.90
CA VAL A 13 -19.06 1.19 -8.58
C VAL A 13 -20.05 0.12 -8.13
N HIS A 14 -20.11 -1.00 -8.85
CA HIS A 14 -21.07 -2.07 -8.59
C HIS A 14 -20.56 -3.14 -7.65
N ASN A 15 -19.21 -3.33 -7.62
CA ASN A 15 -18.46 -4.34 -6.86
C ASN A 15 -19.16 -5.72 -6.80
N ALA A 16 -18.79 -6.59 -5.89
CA ALA A 16 -19.40 -7.92 -5.77
C ALA A 16 -20.84 -7.89 -5.18
N PHE A 17 -21.25 -6.73 -4.65
CA PHE A 17 -22.56 -6.60 -4.02
C PHE A 17 -23.65 -6.29 -5.05
N LYS A 18 -24.62 -7.19 -5.15
CA LYS A 18 -25.90 -6.96 -5.79
C LYS A 18 -26.88 -6.41 -4.75
N THR A 19 -27.89 -5.70 -5.19
CA THR A 19 -28.98 -5.18 -4.35
C THR A 19 -29.40 -6.17 -3.25
N ASP A 20 -29.58 -5.70 -2.02
CA ASP A 20 -30.12 -6.53 -0.93
C ASP A 20 -31.49 -7.08 -1.30
N ARG A 21 -31.61 -8.41 -1.37
CA ARG A 21 -32.81 -9.07 -1.83
C ARG A 21 -34.01 -8.93 -0.86
N SER A 22 -33.73 -8.68 0.42
CA SER A 22 -34.76 -8.59 1.45
C SER A 22 -35.42 -7.21 1.49
N THR A 23 -34.64 -6.15 1.22
CA THR A 23 -35.12 -4.76 1.36
C THR A 23 -35.10 -3.97 0.07
N GLY A 24 -34.38 -4.42 -0.97
CA GLY A 24 -34.14 -3.69 -2.20
C GLY A 24 -33.06 -2.59 -2.05
N ALA A 25 -32.33 -2.52 -0.92
CA ALA A 25 -31.28 -1.53 -0.71
C ALA A 25 -30.15 -1.70 -1.72
N VAL A 26 -29.65 -0.58 -2.29
CA VAL A 26 -28.55 -0.56 -3.26
C VAL A 26 -27.19 -0.46 -2.60
N SER A 27 -27.11 -0.20 -1.30
CA SER A 27 -25.88 -0.25 -0.51
C SER A 27 -25.83 -1.51 0.35
N VAL A 28 -24.64 -2.01 0.62
CA VAL A 28 -24.41 -3.16 1.51
C VAL A 28 -24.99 -2.84 2.89
N PRO A 29 -25.85 -3.69 3.48
CA PRO A 29 -26.31 -3.53 4.86
C PRO A 29 -25.15 -3.70 5.85
N ILE A 30 -25.18 -2.94 6.95
CA ILE A 30 -24.26 -3.11 8.08
C ILE A 30 -24.88 -4.11 9.05
N GLN A 31 -24.39 -5.35 9.05
CA GLN A 31 -24.87 -6.43 9.92
C GLN A 31 -24.09 -6.47 11.22
N HIS A 32 -24.62 -5.80 12.26
CA HIS A 32 -24.05 -5.80 13.62
C HIS A 32 -24.50 -7.04 14.42
N ALA A 33 -24.07 -8.22 13.99
CA ALA A 33 -24.33 -9.46 14.74
C ALA A 33 -23.02 -10.12 15.11
N SER A 34 -22.85 -10.55 16.35
CA SER A 34 -21.72 -11.39 16.77
C SER A 34 -21.99 -12.87 16.56
N THR A 35 -23.26 -13.28 16.60
CA THR A 35 -23.69 -14.67 16.56
C THR A 35 -24.89 -14.81 15.63
N PHE A 36 -24.93 -15.91 14.89
CA PHE A 36 -26.01 -16.22 13.92
C PHE A 36 -26.74 -17.50 14.33
N HIS A 37 -28.08 -17.48 14.26
CA HIS A 37 -28.93 -18.64 14.54
C HIS A 37 -28.69 -19.74 13.49
N GLN A 38 -28.59 -20.97 13.96
CA GLN A 38 -28.50 -22.16 13.10
C GLN A 38 -29.88 -22.80 12.95
N SER A 39 -30.24 -23.23 11.73
CA SER A 39 -31.56 -23.75 11.42
C SER A 39 -31.85 -25.07 12.11
N SER A 40 -30.85 -25.95 12.23
CA SER A 40 -30.93 -27.24 12.91
C SER A 40 -29.56 -27.72 13.38
N PHE A 41 -29.54 -28.84 14.09
CA PHE A 41 -28.30 -29.48 14.53
C PHE A 41 -27.41 -29.98 13.36
N ASP A 42 -28.05 -30.39 12.26
CA ASP A 42 -27.36 -30.98 11.11
C ASP A 42 -27.24 -30.00 9.90
N ASP A 43 -27.80 -28.79 10.01
CA ASP A 43 -27.82 -27.80 8.93
C ASP A 43 -27.38 -26.44 9.46
N PHE A 44 -26.09 -26.16 9.34
CA PHE A 44 -25.48 -24.89 9.69
C PHE A 44 -25.58 -23.93 8.51
N GLY A 45 -25.96 -22.69 8.81
CA GLY A 45 -25.98 -21.61 7.82
C GLY A 45 -24.58 -21.16 7.41
N GLN A 46 -24.51 -20.23 6.46
CA GLN A 46 -23.25 -19.67 5.96
C GLN A 46 -22.44 -18.96 7.07
N TYR A 47 -23.12 -18.40 8.06
CA TYR A 47 -22.48 -17.65 9.15
C TYR A 47 -22.87 -18.27 10.50
N ASP A 48 -21.92 -18.32 11.41
CA ASP A 48 -22.09 -18.79 12.78
C ASP A 48 -21.68 -17.71 13.80
N TYR A 49 -20.49 -17.13 13.59
CA TYR A 49 -19.86 -16.18 14.48
C TYR A 49 -19.09 -15.11 13.71
N SER A 50 -19.19 -13.85 14.13
CA SER A 50 -18.67 -12.70 13.34
C SER A 50 -17.17 -12.71 13.10
N ARG A 51 -16.37 -13.33 14.01
CA ARG A 51 -14.94 -13.49 13.77
C ARG A 51 -14.67 -14.38 12.56
N SER A 52 -15.46 -15.45 12.38
CA SER A 52 -15.37 -16.35 11.23
C SER A 52 -15.93 -15.71 9.95
N GLY A 53 -17.05 -14.99 10.03
CA GLY A 53 -17.67 -14.35 8.85
C GLY A 53 -18.85 -13.47 9.19
N THR A 54 -19.08 -12.43 8.38
CA THR A 54 -20.31 -11.65 8.38
C THR A 54 -20.67 -11.24 6.95
N PRO A 55 -21.96 -11.03 6.62
CA PRO A 55 -22.34 -10.58 5.28
C PRO A 55 -21.65 -9.29 4.83
N THR A 56 -21.48 -8.33 5.75
CA THR A 56 -20.85 -7.03 5.45
C THR A 56 -19.35 -7.18 5.15
N ARG A 57 -18.62 -8.00 5.95
CA ARG A 57 -17.19 -8.25 5.70
C ARG A 57 -17.00 -9.08 4.44
N GLN A 58 -17.81 -10.10 4.22
CA GLN A 58 -17.79 -10.91 3.02
C GLN A 58 -17.94 -10.06 1.76
N ALA A 59 -18.85 -9.09 1.76
CA ALA A 59 -19.03 -8.18 0.63
C ALA A 59 -17.75 -7.38 0.29
N LEU A 60 -16.97 -6.97 1.30
CA LEU A 60 -15.66 -6.33 1.09
C LEU A 60 -14.62 -7.33 0.58
N GLU A 61 -14.56 -8.52 1.17
CA GLU A 61 -13.62 -9.58 0.81
C GLU A 61 -13.83 -10.05 -0.63
N ASP A 62 -15.09 -10.26 -1.04
CA ASP A 62 -15.45 -10.61 -2.42
C ASP A 62 -15.11 -9.47 -3.40
N THR A 63 -15.35 -8.22 -2.98
CA THR A 63 -15.05 -7.05 -3.80
C THR A 63 -13.56 -6.93 -4.08
N ILE A 64 -12.71 -7.00 -3.05
CA ILE A 64 -11.26 -6.85 -3.27
C ILE A 64 -10.67 -8.05 -4.01
N ALA A 65 -11.18 -9.26 -3.78
CA ALA A 65 -10.80 -10.43 -4.56
C ALA A 65 -11.06 -10.21 -6.05
N ALA A 66 -12.26 -9.74 -6.40
CA ALA A 66 -12.63 -9.46 -7.79
C ALA A 66 -11.75 -8.36 -8.42
N LEU A 67 -11.48 -7.26 -7.70
CA LEU A 67 -10.68 -6.14 -8.19
C LEU A 67 -9.22 -6.53 -8.45
N GLU A 68 -8.60 -7.32 -7.58
CA GLU A 68 -7.24 -7.84 -7.77
C GLU A 68 -7.17 -9.07 -8.70
N GLY A 69 -8.32 -9.64 -9.08
CA GLY A 69 -8.38 -10.87 -9.89
C GLY A 69 -7.98 -12.12 -9.11
N GLY A 70 -8.21 -12.13 -7.80
CA GLY A 70 -8.01 -13.27 -6.92
C GLY A 70 -9.25 -14.14 -6.76
N THR A 71 -9.07 -15.30 -6.13
CA THR A 71 -10.16 -16.21 -5.74
C THR A 71 -10.67 -15.92 -4.34
N ARG A 72 -9.79 -15.36 -3.47
CA ARG A 72 -10.14 -15.06 -2.09
C ARG A 72 -9.52 -13.75 -1.62
N GLY A 73 -10.36 -12.90 -1.02
CA GLY A 73 -9.98 -11.71 -0.27
C GLY A 73 -10.20 -11.92 1.23
N LEU A 74 -9.40 -11.25 2.05
CA LEU A 74 -9.47 -11.27 3.50
C LEU A 74 -9.35 -9.84 4.04
N ALA A 75 -10.22 -9.45 4.98
CA ALA A 75 -10.25 -8.10 5.55
C ALA A 75 -9.79 -8.09 7.02
N PHE A 76 -8.79 -7.26 7.31
CA PHE A 76 -8.07 -7.18 8.57
C PHE A 76 -8.24 -5.82 9.25
N ALA A 77 -8.09 -5.79 10.57
CA ALA A 77 -8.20 -4.60 11.41
C ALA A 77 -7.17 -3.49 11.07
N SER A 78 -6.12 -3.79 10.31
CA SER A 78 -5.13 -2.82 9.81
C SER A 78 -4.25 -3.44 8.73
N GLY A 79 -3.52 -2.61 7.96
CA GLY A 79 -2.49 -3.10 7.04
C GLY A 79 -1.43 -3.94 7.75
N MET A 80 -1.01 -3.55 8.95
CA MET A 80 -0.07 -4.36 9.75
C MET A 80 -0.67 -5.69 10.20
N ALA A 81 -1.97 -5.78 10.47
CA ALA A 81 -2.64 -7.04 10.78
C ALA A 81 -2.64 -7.98 9.56
N ALA A 82 -2.85 -7.47 8.35
CA ALA A 82 -2.74 -8.24 7.11
C ALA A 82 -1.30 -8.75 6.89
N ILE A 83 -0.31 -7.85 6.95
CA ILE A 83 1.11 -8.18 6.78
C ILE A 83 1.56 -9.20 7.84
N SER A 84 1.23 -8.96 9.12
CA SER A 84 1.63 -9.87 10.20
C SER A 84 1.01 -11.26 10.04
N THR A 85 -0.27 -11.33 9.64
CA THR A 85 -0.93 -12.62 9.40
C THR A 85 -0.30 -13.36 8.22
N ALA A 86 0.05 -12.66 7.14
CA ALA A 86 0.77 -13.28 6.01
C ALA A 86 2.13 -13.86 6.44
N PHE A 87 2.87 -13.16 7.30
CA PHE A 87 4.13 -13.69 7.84
C PHE A 87 3.96 -14.87 8.81
N LEU A 88 2.76 -15.12 9.36
CA LEU A 88 2.51 -16.30 10.17
C LEU A 88 2.45 -17.62 9.36
N LEU A 89 2.50 -17.55 8.03
CA LEU A 89 2.78 -18.70 7.17
C LEU A 89 4.20 -19.25 7.36
N LEU A 90 5.11 -18.45 7.92
CA LEU A 90 6.49 -18.85 8.19
C LEU A 90 6.62 -19.59 9.52
N SER A 91 7.55 -20.53 9.55
CA SER A 91 7.93 -21.32 10.71
C SER A 91 9.33 -20.96 11.21
N LYS A 92 9.67 -21.38 12.43
CA LYS A 92 11.03 -21.19 12.98
C LYS A 92 12.08 -21.80 12.04
N GLY A 93 13.09 -20.99 11.72
CA GLY A 93 14.17 -21.34 10.80
C GLY A 93 13.91 -20.96 9.35
N ASP A 94 12.71 -20.49 9.00
CA ASP A 94 12.44 -19.95 7.68
C ASP A 94 13.06 -18.56 7.52
N HIS A 95 13.44 -18.24 6.29
CA HIS A 95 14.02 -16.96 5.92
C HIS A 95 13.08 -16.18 5.01
N VAL A 96 13.01 -14.86 5.22
CA VAL A 96 12.32 -13.91 4.35
C VAL A 96 13.31 -12.93 3.72
N LEU A 97 13.26 -12.82 2.39
CA LEU A 97 13.97 -11.80 1.64
C LEU A 97 13.07 -10.57 1.47
N VAL A 98 13.53 -9.41 1.87
CA VAL A 98 12.69 -8.21 2.01
C VAL A 98 13.29 -7.06 1.23
N THR A 99 12.44 -6.28 0.55
CA THR A 99 12.90 -5.01 -0.04
C THR A 99 13.52 -4.11 1.03
N ARG A 100 14.70 -3.53 0.72
CA ARG A 100 15.43 -2.66 1.64
C ARG A 100 14.61 -1.45 2.08
N ASP A 101 13.83 -0.95 1.17
CA ASP A 101 13.05 0.29 1.27
C ASP A 101 11.60 -0.01 1.66
N VAL A 102 11.43 -0.81 2.70
CA VAL A 102 10.13 -1.28 3.17
C VAL A 102 9.53 -0.32 4.19
N TYR A 103 8.19 -0.29 4.26
CA TYR A 103 7.46 0.46 5.27
C TYR A 103 7.99 0.21 6.69
N GLY A 104 8.14 1.29 7.48
CA GLY A 104 8.74 1.22 8.83
C GLY A 104 8.01 0.29 9.81
N GLY A 105 6.70 0.07 9.64
CA GLY A 105 5.92 -0.91 10.41
C GLY A 105 6.35 -2.34 10.09
N THR A 106 6.49 -2.66 8.82
CA THR A 106 6.97 -3.96 8.33
C THR A 106 8.41 -4.21 8.77
N PHE A 107 9.28 -3.20 8.66
CA PHE A 107 10.65 -3.28 9.19
C PHE A 107 10.68 -3.66 10.67
N ARG A 108 9.88 -2.97 11.52
CA ARG A 108 9.79 -3.31 12.95
C ARG A 108 9.24 -4.70 13.21
N MET A 109 8.21 -5.11 12.47
CA MET A 109 7.62 -6.45 12.59
C MET A 109 8.67 -7.53 12.32
N ILE A 110 9.42 -7.40 11.23
CA ILE A 110 10.45 -8.37 10.84
C ILE A 110 11.60 -8.39 11.84
N THR A 111 12.17 -7.22 12.17
CA THR A 111 13.41 -7.14 12.96
C THR A 111 13.20 -7.32 14.45
N GLN A 112 12.03 -6.95 15.01
CA GLN A 112 11.81 -6.93 16.46
C GLN A 112 10.80 -7.98 16.94
N VAL A 113 9.93 -8.47 16.06
CA VAL A 113 8.90 -9.46 16.44
C VAL A 113 9.22 -10.82 15.84
N LEU A 114 9.32 -10.95 14.52
CA LEU A 114 9.53 -12.24 13.86
C LEU A 114 10.86 -12.89 14.24
N SER A 115 11.90 -12.10 14.43
CA SER A 115 13.22 -12.59 14.91
C SER A 115 13.13 -13.30 16.26
N ARG A 116 12.18 -12.91 17.13
CA ARG A 116 11.94 -13.56 18.43
C ARG A 116 11.35 -14.96 18.27
N PHE A 117 10.70 -15.23 17.13
CA PHE A 117 10.15 -16.54 16.78
C PHE A 117 11.09 -17.37 15.91
N GLY A 118 12.33 -16.89 15.73
CA GLY A 118 13.37 -17.59 14.98
C GLY A 118 13.18 -17.54 13.46
N ILE A 119 12.48 -16.53 12.94
CA ILE A 119 12.39 -16.26 11.51
C ILE A 119 13.55 -15.35 11.14
N GLU A 120 14.31 -15.77 10.12
CA GLU A 120 15.48 -15.07 9.60
C GLU A 120 15.08 -14.09 8.49
N HIS A 121 15.89 -13.06 8.27
CA HIS A 121 15.60 -12.06 7.23
C HIS A 121 16.85 -11.44 6.63
N THR A 122 16.74 -11.04 5.36
CA THR A 122 17.74 -10.24 4.66
C THR A 122 17.07 -9.12 3.90
N PHE A 123 17.60 -7.89 4.00
CA PHE A 123 17.17 -6.75 3.21
C PHE A 123 18.05 -6.57 1.99
N VAL A 124 17.43 -6.46 0.80
CA VAL A 124 18.12 -6.27 -0.48
C VAL A 124 17.50 -5.12 -1.28
N ASP A 125 18.27 -4.54 -2.17
CA ASP A 125 17.74 -3.61 -3.15
C ASP A 125 17.00 -4.38 -4.26
N MET A 126 15.67 -4.38 -4.19
CA MET A 126 14.84 -5.10 -5.17
C MET A 126 14.67 -4.38 -6.50
N THR A 127 15.25 -3.17 -6.67
CA THR A 127 15.41 -2.56 -8.00
C THR A 127 16.51 -3.26 -8.82
N ASN A 128 17.33 -4.12 -8.17
CA ASN A 128 18.41 -4.89 -8.75
C ASN A 128 18.15 -6.41 -8.59
N LEU A 129 17.72 -7.07 -9.66
CA LEU A 129 17.43 -8.51 -9.66
C LEU A 129 18.65 -9.38 -9.29
N ASN A 130 19.88 -8.90 -9.50
CA ASN A 130 21.07 -9.65 -9.08
C ASN A 130 21.21 -9.67 -7.56
N GLU A 131 20.88 -8.58 -6.88
CA GLU A 131 20.84 -8.58 -5.40
C GLU A 131 19.75 -9.50 -4.87
N VAL A 132 18.59 -9.55 -5.53
CA VAL A 132 17.52 -10.50 -5.20
C VAL A 132 18.03 -11.94 -5.28
N LYS A 133 18.65 -12.33 -6.40
CA LYS A 133 19.22 -13.68 -6.58
C LYS A 133 20.27 -14.03 -5.52
N GLN A 134 21.17 -13.09 -5.23
CA GLN A 134 22.26 -13.30 -4.24
C GLN A 134 21.73 -13.35 -2.79
N GLY A 135 20.59 -12.72 -2.51
CA GLY A 135 19.98 -12.68 -1.19
C GLY A 135 19.22 -13.96 -0.82
N ILE A 136 18.91 -14.82 -1.80
CA ILE A 136 18.19 -16.09 -1.54
C ILE A 136 19.10 -17.08 -0.82
N GLN A 137 18.57 -17.71 0.21
CA GLN A 137 19.18 -18.75 1.01
C GLN A 137 18.42 -20.07 0.85
N SER A 138 18.99 -21.18 1.27
CA SER A 138 18.36 -22.51 1.17
C SER A 138 17.05 -22.63 1.97
N ASN A 139 16.88 -21.80 3.00
CA ASN A 139 15.71 -21.71 3.86
C ASN A 139 14.81 -20.50 3.54
N THR A 140 15.04 -19.77 2.42
CA THR A 140 14.14 -18.70 1.99
C THR A 140 12.79 -19.29 1.60
N LYS A 141 11.71 -18.77 2.19
CA LYS A 141 10.31 -19.18 1.93
C LYS A 141 9.47 -18.07 1.33
N VAL A 142 9.81 -16.82 1.61
CA VAL A 142 9.05 -15.66 1.15
C VAL A 142 9.99 -14.59 0.61
N ILE A 143 9.61 -13.98 -0.52
CA ILE A 143 10.16 -12.72 -1.03
C ILE A 143 9.09 -11.65 -0.86
N TYR A 144 9.35 -10.67 0.01
CA TYR A 144 8.43 -9.57 0.31
C TYR A 144 8.81 -8.31 -0.44
N MET A 145 7.93 -7.86 -1.33
CA MET A 145 8.09 -6.69 -2.19
C MET A 145 7.17 -5.54 -1.75
N GLU A 146 7.64 -4.31 -1.97
CA GLU A 146 6.82 -3.09 -1.94
C GLU A 146 7.24 -2.25 -3.14
N THR A 147 6.33 -2.02 -4.10
CA THR A 147 6.62 -1.26 -5.32
C THR A 147 5.39 -0.49 -5.82
N PRO A 148 5.54 0.85 -6.06
CA PRO A 148 6.69 1.70 -5.70
C PRO A 148 6.98 1.68 -4.21
N SER A 149 8.27 1.73 -3.81
CA SER A 149 8.68 1.65 -2.41
C SER A 149 8.44 2.95 -1.64
N ASN A 150 8.39 2.88 -0.32
CA ASN A 150 8.15 4.03 0.56
C ASN A 150 9.40 4.35 1.39
N PRO A 151 9.98 5.56 1.31
CA PRO A 151 9.46 6.76 0.65
C PRO A 151 10.14 7.13 -0.67
N THR A 152 11.12 6.37 -1.14
CA THR A 152 12.00 6.76 -2.26
C THR A 152 11.46 6.37 -3.63
N LEU A 153 10.30 5.71 -3.68
CA LEU A 153 9.59 5.33 -4.91
C LEU A 153 10.43 4.44 -5.86
N GLY A 154 11.31 3.62 -5.32
CA GLY A 154 12.03 2.60 -6.08
C GLY A 154 11.08 1.60 -6.74
N ILE A 155 11.37 1.20 -7.97
CA ILE A 155 10.54 0.27 -8.73
C ILE A 155 11.20 -1.09 -8.82
N THR A 156 10.49 -2.10 -8.33
CA THR A 156 10.86 -3.51 -8.47
C THR A 156 10.24 -4.08 -9.75
N ASP A 157 11.00 -4.82 -10.52
CA ASP A 157 10.47 -5.65 -11.62
C ASP A 157 9.75 -6.87 -11.03
N ILE A 158 8.42 -6.80 -10.98
CA ILE A 158 7.59 -7.82 -10.35
C ILE A 158 7.75 -9.16 -11.05
N GLU A 159 7.65 -9.21 -12.39
CA GLU A 159 7.79 -10.45 -13.15
C GLU A 159 9.17 -11.07 -12.98
N GLY A 160 10.23 -10.23 -12.96
CA GLY A 160 11.60 -10.68 -12.71
C GLY A 160 11.77 -11.32 -11.32
N VAL A 161 11.20 -10.73 -10.28
CA VAL A 161 11.24 -11.31 -8.92
C VAL A 161 10.39 -12.57 -8.80
N VAL A 162 9.19 -12.59 -9.41
CA VAL A 162 8.32 -13.79 -9.45
C VAL A 162 9.03 -14.97 -10.14
N GLN A 163 9.76 -14.71 -11.23
CA GLN A 163 10.54 -15.75 -11.91
C GLN A 163 11.63 -16.31 -10.99
N ILE A 164 12.37 -15.45 -10.29
CA ILE A 164 13.40 -15.86 -9.33
C ILE A 164 12.76 -16.67 -8.19
N ALA A 165 11.61 -16.24 -7.65
CA ALA A 165 10.91 -16.94 -6.59
C ALA A 165 10.51 -18.36 -7.00
N LYS A 166 9.99 -18.54 -8.21
CA LYS A 166 9.64 -19.85 -8.76
C LYS A 166 10.84 -20.78 -8.93
N GLU A 167 12.00 -20.27 -9.32
CA GLU A 167 13.25 -21.05 -9.44
C GLU A 167 13.72 -21.60 -8.08
N HIS A 168 13.27 -21.00 -6.97
CA HIS A 168 13.70 -21.33 -5.62
C HIS A 168 12.56 -21.82 -4.68
N ASP A 169 11.39 -22.10 -5.24
CA ASP A 169 10.20 -22.56 -4.49
C ASP A 169 9.84 -21.61 -3.32
N CYS A 170 9.88 -20.30 -3.59
CA CYS A 170 9.53 -19.24 -2.66
C CYS A 170 8.17 -18.64 -3.01
N LEU A 171 7.38 -18.29 -1.99
CA LEU A 171 6.20 -17.44 -2.15
C LEU A 171 6.60 -15.98 -2.34
N THR A 172 5.79 -15.27 -3.10
CA THR A 172 5.94 -13.82 -3.33
C THR A 172 4.81 -13.06 -2.65
N PHE A 173 5.16 -12.11 -1.76
CA PHE A 173 4.22 -11.18 -1.15
C PHE A 173 4.50 -9.78 -1.70
N LEU A 174 3.45 -9.06 -2.07
CA LEU A 174 3.58 -7.69 -2.56
C LEU A 174 2.60 -6.75 -1.85
N ASP A 175 3.12 -5.71 -1.24
CA ASP A 175 2.33 -4.59 -0.73
C ASP A 175 2.00 -3.63 -1.90
N ASN A 176 0.73 -3.66 -2.34
CA ASN A 176 0.22 -2.87 -3.46
C ASN A 176 -0.53 -1.60 -3.00
N THR A 177 -0.23 -1.12 -1.80
CA THR A 177 -0.94 0.02 -1.17
C THR A 177 -0.87 1.29 -2.01
N PHE A 178 0.26 1.59 -2.67
CA PHE A 178 0.45 2.85 -3.39
C PHE A 178 -0.29 2.90 -4.73
N LEU A 179 -0.38 1.77 -5.42
CA LEU A 179 -0.98 1.73 -6.76
C LEU A 179 -2.41 1.20 -6.76
N THR A 180 -2.78 0.38 -5.79
CA THR A 180 -4.10 -0.25 -5.72
C THR A 180 -4.40 -1.12 -6.96
N PRO A 181 -5.45 -1.94 -6.98
CA PRO A 181 -5.83 -2.67 -8.19
C PRO A 181 -6.23 -1.77 -9.37
N ALA A 182 -6.47 -0.48 -9.11
CA ALA A 182 -6.80 0.48 -10.17
C ALA A 182 -5.62 0.79 -11.11
N LEU A 183 -4.39 0.71 -10.60
CA LEU A 183 -3.20 1.01 -11.40
C LEU A 183 -2.27 -0.20 -11.58
N GLN A 184 -2.27 -1.17 -10.67
CA GLN A 184 -1.40 -2.35 -10.72
C GLN A 184 -2.12 -3.58 -10.16
N ARG A 185 -2.03 -4.71 -10.86
CA ARG A 185 -2.64 -5.98 -10.48
C ARG A 185 -1.57 -7.07 -10.35
N PRO A 186 -0.90 -7.18 -9.20
CA PRO A 186 0.24 -8.07 -9.03
C PRO A 186 -0.09 -9.56 -9.19
N LEU A 187 -1.32 -9.98 -8.87
CA LEU A 187 -1.75 -11.36 -9.09
C LEU A 187 -1.72 -11.75 -10.58
N ASP A 188 -1.95 -10.81 -11.48
CA ASP A 188 -1.87 -11.07 -12.93
C ASP A 188 -0.42 -11.19 -13.42
N LEU A 189 0.53 -10.67 -12.63
CA LEU A 189 1.99 -10.79 -12.86
C LEU A 189 2.60 -12.02 -12.15
N GLY A 190 1.75 -12.81 -11.47
CA GLY A 190 2.16 -14.08 -10.83
C GLY A 190 2.57 -13.99 -9.38
N VAL A 191 2.28 -12.89 -8.69
CA VAL A 191 2.46 -12.75 -7.24
C VAL A 191 1.47 -13.67 -6.52
N ASP A 192 1.87 -14.28 -5.40
CA ASP A 192 1.06 -15.23 -4.64
C ASP A 192 0.12 -14.53 -3.65
N VAL A 193 0.60 -13.52 -2.94
CA VAL A 193 -0.17 -12.76 -1.94
C VAL A 193 -0.02 -11.26 -2.19
N VAL A 194 -1.15 -10.60 -2.45
CA VAL A 194 -1.21 -9.14 -2.53
C VAL A 194 -1.76 -8.59 -1.22
N LEU A 195 -1.06 -7.59 -0.67
CA LEU A 195 -1.37 -6.95 0.60
C LEU A 195 -1.70 -5.47 0.37
N HIS A 196 -2.61 -4.95 1.18
CA HIS A 196 -2.96 -3.54 1.19
C HIS A 196 -3.13 -2.99 2.60
N SER A 197 -2.61 -1.81 2.82
CA SER A 197 -3.19 -0.92 3.83
C SER A 197 -4.38 -0.20 3.22
N ALA A 198 -5.59 -0.75 3.41
CA ALA A 198 -6.81 -0.15 2.87
C ALA A 198 -7.18 1.18 3.54
N THR A 199 -6.53 1.52 4.65
CA THR A 199 -6.49 2.85 5.29
C THR A 199 -6.16 3.99 4.31
N LYS A 200 -5.45 3.67 3.21
CA LYS A 200 -4.89 4.61 2.24
C LYS A 200 -5.89 4.86 1.10
N PHE A 201 -5.42 4.80 -0.14
CA PHE A 201 -6.21 5.10 -1.33
C PHE A 201 -7.53 4.32 -1.44
N LEU A 202 -7.58 3.06 -0.97
CA LEU A 202 -8.78 2.25 -1.09
C LEU A 202 -9.97 2.86 -0.33
N SER A 203 -9.78 3.27 0.93
CA SER A 203 -10.80 4.04 1.67
C SER A 203 -10.81 5.52 1.28
N GLY A 204 -9.64 6.15 1.26
CA GLY A 204 -9.38 7.46 0.69
C GLY A 204 -9.91 8.68 1.45
N HIS A 205 -10.40 8.55 2.69
CA HIS A 205 -11.08 9.64 3.41
C HIS A 205 -10.55 9.90 4.81
N SER A 206 -9.37 9.38 5.18
CA SER A 206 -8.74 9.57 6.50
C SER A 206 -9.61 9.17 7.70
N ASP A 207 -10.59 8.28 7.51
CA ASP A 207 -11.65 7.97 8.49
C ASP A 207 -11.71 6.49 8.91
N VAL A 208 -10.86 5.61 8.35
CA VAL A 208 -10.85 4.17 8.63
C VAL A 208 -9.45 3.60 8.70
N LEU A 209 -9.24 2.64 9.59
CA LEU A 209 -8.05 1.81 9.67
C LEU A 209 -8.40 0.40 9.20
N SER A 210 -7.74 -0.08 8.13
CA SER A 210 -8.06 -1.37 7.52
C SER A 210 -6.86 -1.96 6.78
N GLY A 211 -6.82 -3.29 6.68
CA GLY A 211 -5.91 -4.05 5.84
C GLY A 211 -6.64 -5.06 4.99
N LEU A 212 -6.10 -5.39 3.84
CA LEU A 212 -6.64 -6.43 2.97
C LEU A 212 -5.52 -7.34 2.48
N ALA A 213 -5.85 -8.62 2.27
CA ALA A 213 -5.00 -9.58 1.57
C ALA A 213 -5.80 -10.29 0.49
N VAL A 214 -5.17 -10.59 -0.64
CA VAL A 214 -5.80 -11.28 -1.77
C VAL A 214 -4.86 -12.35 -2.32
N VAL A 215 -5.41 -13.51 -2.64
CA VAL A 215 -4.69 -14.64 -3.23
C VAL A 215 -5.48 -15.28 -4.38
N LYS A 216 -4.78 -15.99 -5.27
CA LYS A 216 -5.40 -16.84 -6.31
C LYS A 216 -5.45 -18.32 -5.91
N ASP A 217 -4.50 -18.80 -5.13
CA ASP A 217 -4.47 -20.19 -4.67
C ASP A 217 -5.44 -20.40 -3.53
N GLU A 218 -6.38 -21.35 -3.69
CA GLU A 218 -7.43 -21.60 -2.70
C GLU A 218 -6.87 -22.15 -1.39
N LYS A 219 -5.83 -23.01 -1.45
CA LYS A 219 -5.22 -23.60 -0.24
C LYS A 219 -4.50 -22.53 0.57
N LEU A 220 -3.75 -21.68 -0.09
CA LEU A 220 -3.10 -20.52 0.55
C LEU A 220 -4.14 -19.58 1.16
N GLY A 221 -5.27 -19.38 0.47
CA GLY A 221 -6.40 -18.61 0.98
C GLY A 221 -7.04 -19.21 2.23
N ASP A 222 -7.21 -20.53 2.28
CA ASP A 222 -7.74 -21.24 3.45
C ASP A 222 -6.78 -21.18 4.64
N GLU A 223 -5.48 -21.29 4.39
CA GLU A 223 -4.46 -21.17 5.43
C GLU A 223 -4.43 -19.76 6.03
N LEU A 224 -4.42 -18.71 5.18
CA LEU A 224 -4.50 -17.32 5.62
C LEU A 224 -5.79 -17.03 6.39
N TYR A 225 -6.93 -17.55 5.94
CA TYR A 225 -8.19 -17.42 6.67
C TYR A 225 -8.14 -18.11 8.03
N SER A 226 -7.57 -19.31 8.10
CA SER A 226 -7.39 -20.02 9.36
C SER A 226 -6.55 -19.23 10.36
N LEU A 227 -5.46 -18.62 9.88
CA LEU A 227 -4.60 -17.74 10.68
C LEU A 227 -5.35 -16.47 11.11
N GLN A 228 -6.05 -15.79 10.18
CA GLN A 228 -6.86 -14.62 10.50
C GLN A 228 -7.89 -14.91 11.59
N ASN A 229 -8.64 -16.00 11.44
CA ASN A 229 -9.68 -16.40 12.38
C ASN A 229 -9.10 -16.80 13.75
N SER A 230 -7.98 -17.50 13.77
CA SER A 230 -7.32 -17.96 15.01
C SER A 230 -6.75 -16.78 15.82
N PHE A 231 -6.10 -15.82 15.17
CA PHE A 231 -5.56 -14.61 15.81
C PHE A 231 -6.61 -13.53 16.05
N GLY A 232 -7.75 -13.61 15.35
CA GLY A 232 -8.84 -12.66 15.52
C GLY A 232 -8.58 -11.27 14.90
N ALA A 233 -7.65 -11.17 13.96
CA ALA A 233 -7.25 -9.91 13.32
C ALA A 233 -8.27 -9.39 12.27
N VAL A 234 -9.57 -9.57 12.52
CA VAL A 234 -10.66 -9.30 11.60
C VAL A 234 -11.11 -7.85 11.62
N LEU A 235 -11.55 -7.33 10.47
CA LEU A 235 -12.08 -5.97 10.34
C LEU A 235 -13.54 -5.88 10.87
N GLY A 236 -13.85 -4.79 11.56
CA GLY A 236 -15.20 -4.49 12.03
C GLY A 236 -16.15 -4.14 10.87
N VAL A 237 -17.45 -4.43 11.04
CA VAL A 237 -18.44 -4.25 9.96
C VAL A 237 -18.63 -2.80 9.56
N GLN A 238 -18.50 -1.85 10.48
CA GLN A 238 -18.56 -0.42 10.18
C GLN A 238 -17.41 0.00 9.28
N ASP A 239 -16.19 -0.46 9.59
CA ASP A 239 -15.00 -0.15 8.80
C ASP A 239 -15.04 -0.84 7.44
N CYS A 240 -15.56 -2.08 7.36
CA CYS A 240 -15.83 -2.75 6.08
C CYS A 240 -16.73 -1.89 5.18
N TRP A 241 -17.79 -1.32 5.74
CA TRP A 241 -18.72 -0.48 4.99
C TRP A 241 -18.09 0.82 4.51
N LEU A 242 -17.26 1.48 5.35
CA LEU A 242 -16.52 2.67 4.96
C LEU A 242 -15.54 2.40 3.82
N VAL A 243 -14.80 1.27 3.87
CA VAL A 243 -13.92 0.87 2.76
C VAL A 243 -14.71 0.62 1.48
N LEU A 244 -15.81 -0.14 1.55
CA LEU A 244 -16.70 -0.37 0.40
C LEU A 244 -17.22 0.93 -0.21
N ARG A 245 -17.56 1.91 0.62
CA ARG A 245 -17.99 3.24 0.17
C ARG A 245 -16.83 3.99 -0.51
N GLY A 246 -15.62 3.95 0.06
CA GLY A 246 -14.44 4.58 -0.51
C GLY A 246 -14.03 4.01 -1.87
N LEU A 247 -14.13 2.69 -2.04
CA LEU A 247 -13.81 2.00 -3.30
C LEU A 247 -14.60 2.53 -4.49
N LYS A 248 -15.87 2.92 -4.29
CA LYS A 248 -16.74 3.42 -5.38
C LYS A 248 -16.22 4.68 -6.08
N THR A 249 -15.35 5.44 -5.44
CA THR A 249 -14.75 6.66 -5.98
C THR A 249 -13.24 6.54 -6.22
N LEU A 250 -12.68 5.34 -6.06
CA LEU A 250 -11.22 5.12 -6.15
C LEU A 250 -10.66 5.61 -7.48
N GLN A 251 -11.27 5.21 -8.61
CA GLN A 251 -10.77 5.55 -9.94
C GLN A 251 -10.71 7.07 -10.15
N VAL A 252 -11.81 7.78 -9.91
CA VAL A 252 -11.86 9.24 -10.14
C VAL A 252 -10.92 10.00 -9.20
N ARG A 253 -10.70 9.51 -7.97
CA ARG A 253 -9.73 10.10 -7.04
C ARG A 253 -8.30 9.89 -7.51
N LEU A 254 -7.95 8.67 -7.93
CA LEU A 254 -6.60 8.35 -8.41
C LEU A 254 -6.27 9.04 -9.72
N GLU A 255 -7.18 9.12 -10.67
CA GLU A 255 -6.98 9.85 -11.92
C GLU A 255 -6.64 11.30 -11.65
N LYS A 256 -7.49 11.99 -10.86
CA LYS A 256 -7.27 13.39 -10.50
C LYS A 256 -5.95 13.59 -9.75
N ALA A 257 -5.71 12.79 -8.71
CA ALA A 257 -4.53 12.91 -7.87
C ALA A 257 -3.24 12.57 -8.63
N SER A 258 -3.25 11.53 -9.50
CA SER A 258 -2.07 11.15 -10.29
C SER A 258 -1.72 12.19 -11.35
N GLN A 259 -2.72 12.79 -12.00
CA GLN A 259 -2.49 13.90 -12.92
C GLN A 259 -1.82 15.09 -12.20
N THR A 260 -2.38 15.49 -11.07
CA THR A 260 -1.83 16.59 -10.26
C THR A 260 -0.43 16.24 -9.72
N ALA A 261 -0.19 14.97 -9.35
CA ALA A 261 1.14 14.51 -8.91
C ALA A 261 2.21 14.66 -10.00
N LEU A 262 1.88 14.33 -11.25
CA LEU A 262 2.79 14.51 -12.40
C LEU A 262 3.11 15.99 -12.64
N GLU A 263 2.10 16.85 -12.60
CA GLU A 263 2.26 18.31 -12.77
C GLU A 263 3.14 18.90 -11.64
N LEU A 264 2.90 18.51 -10.39
CA LEU A 264 3.71 18.93 -9.25
C LEU A 264 5.13 18.35 -9.28
N ALA A 265 5.31 17.10 -9.64
CA ALA A 265 6.64 16.49 -9.77
C ALA A 265 7.49 17.22 -10.82
N SER A 266 6.89 17.58 -11.97
CA SER A 266 7.55 18.36 -13.01
C SER A 266 7.92 19.77 -12.54
N PHE A 267 6.99 20.44 -11.86
CA PHE A 267 7.23 21.77 -11.28
C PHE A 267 8.36 21.73 -10.23
N LEU A 268 8.29 20.79 -9.29
CA LEU A 268 9.29 20.66 -8.23
C LEU A 268 10.68 20.35 -8.79
N LYS A 269 10.76 19.54 -9.84
CA LYS A 269 12.04 19.18 -10.47
C LYS A 269 12.78 20.40 -11.07
N GLU A 270 12.05 21.39 -11.54
CA GLU A 270 12.62 22.61 -12.13
C GLU A 270 12.90 23.70 -11.09
N HIS A 271 12.40 23.54 -9.86
CA HIS A 271 12.56 24.55 -8.83
C HIS A 271 13.95 24.55 -8.20
N PRO A 272 14.68 25.69 -8.13
CA PRO A 272 16.08 25.73 -7.70
C PRO A 272 16.31 25.32 -6.24
N ALA A 273 15.29 25.37 -5.38
CA ALA A 273 15.37 24.92 -3.98
C ALA A 273 15.23 23.40 -3.83
N VAL A 274 14.85 22.66 -4.88
CA VAL A 274 14.65 21.23 -4.87
C VAL A 274 15.85 20.54 -5.50
N LYS A 275 16.50 19.68 -4.73
CA LYS A 275 17.67 18.91 -5.18
C LYS A 275 17.33 17.73 -6.07
N LYS A 276 16.25 17.02 -5.73
CA LYS A 276 15.85 15.79 -6.40
C LYS A 276 14.36 15.55 -6.21
N VAL A 277 13.74 14.97 -7.22
CA VAL A 277 12.34 14.50 -7.18
C VAL A 277 12.34 12.99 -7.47
N TYR A 278 11.55 12.26 -6.69
CA TYR A 278 11.32 10.84 -6.85
C TYR A 278 9.86 10.66 -7.24
N TYR A 279 9.60 10.32 -8.48
CA TYR A 279 8.26 10.05 -8.98
C TYR A 279 8.32 9.17 -10.23
N PRO A 280 7.73 7.96 -10.22
CA PRO A 280 7.85 7.00 -11.32
C PRO A 280 7.23 7.47 -12.64
N GLY A 281 6.40 8.53 -12.61
CA GLY A 281 5.83 9.16 -13.82
C GLY A 281 6.78 10.08 -14.57
N LEU A 282 7.93 10.43 -14.01
CA LEU A 282 8.97 11.20 -14.71
C LEU A 282 9.79 10.27 -15.63
N ASN A 283 10.10 10.74 -16.83
CA ASN A 283 10.82 9.94 -17.82
C ASN A 283 12.25 9.56 -17.42
N ASP A 284 12.88 10.35 -16.56
CA ASP A 284 14.23 10.10 -16.04
C ASP A 284 14.26 9.34 -14.71
N HIS A 285 13.10 8.88 -14.21
CA HIS A 285 13.08 8.00 -13.05
C HIS A 285 13.70 6.65 -13.42
N PRO A 286 14.63 6.09 -12.61
CA PRO A 286 15.37 4.87 -12.96
C PRO A 286 14.49 3.67 -13.30
N GLY A 287 13.31 3.57 -12.67
CA GLY A 287 12.34 2.48 -12.89
C GLY A 287 11.18 2.83 -13.83
N ALA A 288 11.22 3.96 -14.56
CA ALA A 288 10.08 4.43 -15.36
C ALA A 288 9.62 3.42 -16.42
N ASP A 289 10.54 2.73 -17.07
CA ASP A 289 10.20 1.73 -18.11
C ASP A 289 9.55 0.48 -17.51
N ILE A 290 10.05 0.02 -16.36
CA ILE A 290 9.46 -1.10 -15.60
C ILE A 290 8.06 -0.70 -15.13
N GLN A 291 7.91 0.50 -14.58
CA GLN A 291 6.61 1.02 -14.13
C GLN A 291 5.58 1.02 -15.27
N ARG A 292 5.93 1.55 -16.43
CA ARG A 292 5.04 1.58 -17.60
C ARG A 292 4.67 0.19 -18.15
N LYS A 293 5.52 -0.82 -17.93
CA LYS A 293 5.25 -2.20 -18.35
C LYS A 293 4.25 -2.90 -17.41
N GLN A 294 4.37 -2.69 -16.09
CA GLN A 294 3.66 -3.48 -15.09
C GLN A 294 2.47 -2.76 -14.45
N ALA A 295 2.30 -1.46 -14.69
CA ALA A 295 1.22 -0.64 -14.14
C ALA A 295 0.66 0.33 -15.17
N SER A 296 -0.63 0.69 -15.04
CA SER A 296 -1.31 1.65 -15.93
C SER A 296 -1.02 3.11 -15.58
N GLY A 297 -0.30 3.37 -14.48
CA GLY A 297 0.04 4.72 -14.03
C GLY A 297 1.14 4.73 -12.97
N ALA A 298 1.52 5.93 -12.55
CA ALA A 298 2.59 6.15 -11.58
C ALA A 298 2.09 6.40 -10.14
N GLY A 299 0.77 6.51 -9.98
CA GLY A 299 0.15 6.79 -8.68
C GLY A 299 0.21 8.27 -8.28
N ALA A 300 -0.22 8.55 -7.05
CA ALA A 300 -0.39 9.90 -6.54
C ALA A 300 0.55 10.22 -5.35
N VAL A 301 1.65 9.47 -5.20
CA VAL A 301 2.69 9.73 -4.20
C VAL A 301 3.97 10.11 -4.90
N LEU A 302 4.58 11.19 -4.47
CA LEU A 302 5.91 11.61 -4.88
C LEU A 302 6.76 11.97 -3.65
N SER A 303 8.06 11.94 -3.79
CA SER A 303 8.98 12.47 -2.79
C SER A 303 9.93 13.46 -3.42
N PHE A 304 10.41 14.41 -2.64
CA PHE A 304 11.39 15.39 -3.10
C PHE A 304 12.35 15.76 -1.98
N GLU A 305 13.53 16.21 -2.34
CA GLU A 305 14.62 16.50 -1.41
C GLU A 305 14.97 17.98 -1.47
N LEU A 306 15.02 18.61 -0.31
CA LEU A 306 15.54 19.94 -0.06
C LEU A 306 16.98 19.87 0.48
N GLU A 307 17.63 21.01 0.65
CA GLU A 307 19.03 21.08 1.07
C GLU A 307 19.29 20.37 2.41
N ASN A 308 18.42 20.58 3.40
CA ASN A 308 18.60 20.08 4.76
C ASN A 308 17.29 20.18 5.57
N GLN A 309 17.36 19.76 6.83
CA GLN A 309 16.22 19.78 7.76
C GLN A 309 15.69 21.21 8.02
N ALA A 310 16.52 22.25 7.98
CA ALA A 310 16.06 23.63 8.19
C ALA A 310 15.15 24.07 7.04
N ALA A 311 15.54 23.80 5.79
CA ALA A 311 14.71 24.06 4.61
C ALA A 311 13.40 23.24 4.65
N VAL A 312 13.45 22.00 5.12
CA VAL A 312 12.23 21.19 5.34
C VAL A 312 11.28 21.88 6.32
N LYS A 313 11.82 22.37 7.45
CA LYS A 313 11.02 23.07 8.45
C LYS A 313 10.40 24.35 7.88
N GLU A 314 11.19 25.17 7.20
CA GLU A 314 10.70 26.41 6.57
C GLU A 314 9.60 26.15 5.54
N LEU A 315 9.77 25.11 4.70
CA LEU A 315 8.73 24.72 3.74
C LEU A 315 7.44 24.27 4.45
N VAL A 316 7.55 23.38 5.45
CA VAL A 316 6.39 22.87 6.19
C VAL A 316 5.64 23.98 6.90
N ASP A 317 6.36 24.97 7.46
CA ASP A 317 5.76 26.14 8.11
C ASP A 317 5.13 27.10 7.09
N GLY A 318 5.57 27.08 5.82
CA GLY A 318 5.17 28.00 4.75
C GLY A 318 4.01 27.51 3.87
N VAL A 319 3.80 26.19 3.72
CA VAL A 319 2.66 25.64 2.96
C VAL A 319 1.40 25.67 3.81
N THR A 320 0.25 25.85 3.15
CA THR A 320 -1.05 26.01 3.82
C THR A 320 -2.08 24.96 3.41
N LEU A 321 -1.97 24.39 2.21
CA LEU A 321 -2.95 23.42 1.69
C LEU A 321 -2.65 21.99 2.13
N PRO A 322 -1.43 21.43 1.99
CA PRO A 322 -1.17 20.06 2.41
C PRO A 322 -1.23 19.91 3.92
N VAL A 323 -1.91 18.88 4.38
CA VAL A 323 -1.91 18.53 5.80
C VAL A 323 -0.54 17.95 6.18
N PHE A 324 0.16 18.54 7.13
CA PHE A 324 1.41 17.99 7.64
C PHE A 324 1.12 16.86 8.64
N ALA A 325 1.13 15.62 8.16
CA ALA A 325 0.74 14.46 8.95
C ALA A 325 1.45 13.17 8.50
N VAL A 326 1.32 12.12 9.31
CA VAL A 326 1.58 10.75 8.89
C VAL A 326 0.44 10.28 7.99
N SER A 327 0.63 9.14 7.31
CA SER A 327 -0.33 8.54 6.38
C SER A 327 -0.20 9.07 4.95
N LEU A 328 -1.13 8.69 4.08
CA LEU A 328 -1.19 9.04 2.67
C LEU A 328 -2.53 8.56 2.06
N GLY A 329 -2.79 8.94 0.81
CA GLY A 329 -3.83 8.30 0.00
C GLY A 329 -5.25 8.77 0.30
N ALA A 330 -5.39 9.98 0.85
CA ALA A 330 -6.69 10.60 1.14
C ALA A 330 -7.11 11.61 0.06
N VAL A 331 -8.32 12.14 0.18
CA VAL A 331 -8.84 13.24 -0.67
C VAL A 331 -8.07 14.53 -0.44
N GLU A 332 -7.56 14.77 0.76
CA GLU A 332 -6.64 15.86 1.07
C GLU A 332 -5.19 15.47 0.76
N SER A 333 -4.40 16.43 0.30
CA SER A 333 -2.95 16.28 0.14
C SER A 333 -2.27 16.18 1.51
N ILE A 334 -1.39 15.19 1.68
CA ILE A 334 -0.66 14.94 2.93
C ILE A 334 0.84 15.06 2.69
N LEU A 335 1.46 16.03 3.37
CA LEU A 335 2.91 16.22 3.40
C LEU A 335 3.49 15.52 4.63
N SER A 336 4.43 14.62 4.42
CA SER A 336 5.07 13.86 5.49
C SER A 336 6.57 14.08 5.51
N TYR A 337 7.17 14.05 6.70
CA TYR A 337 8.61 14.08 6.91
C TYR A 337 9.10 12.70 7.39
N PRO A 338 9.52 11.80 6.48
CA PRO A 338 9.85 10.41 6.78
C PRO A 338 10.85 10.25 7.93
N ALA A 339 11.86 11.11 8.00
CA ALA A 339 12.91 11.07 9.01
C ALA A 339 12.41 11.17 10.46
N LYS A 340 11.30 11.88 10.70
CA LYS A 340 10.67 12.04 12.03
C LYS A 340 9.33 11.33 12.18
N MET A 341 8.83 10.70 11.11
CA MET A 341 7.53 10.04 11.08
C MET A 341 7.67 8.54 10.82
N SER A 342 7.44 8.10 9.59
CA SER A 342 7.38 6.67 9.23
C SER A 342 8.68 5.90 9.49
N HIS A 343 9.83 6.56 9.47
CA HIS A 343 11.17 5.97 9.65
C HIS A 343 11.90 6.50 10.91
N ALA A 344 11.18 7.16 11.82
CA ALA A 344 11.77 7.73 13.04
C ALA A 344 12.42 6.68 13.95
N ALA A 345 11.94 5.45 13.94
CA ALA A 345 12.51 4.35 14.74
C ALA A 345 13.77 3.73 14.13
N MET A 346 14.14 4.12 12.90
CA MET A 346 15.34 3.64 12.22
C MET A 346 16.53 4.52 12.58
N PRO A 347 17.71 3.94 12.91
CA PRO A 347 18.93 4.72 13.13
C PRO A 347 19.25 5.60 11.92
N LYS A 348 19.79 6.81 12.17
CA LYS A 348 20.09 7.79 11.10
C LYS A 348 20.96 7.20 9.99
N GLU A 349 22.03 6.51 10.34
CA GLU A 349 22.94 5.88 9.37
C GLU A 349 22.22 4.85 8.47
N GLU A 350 21.33 4.05 9.05
CA GLU A 350 20.54 3.08 8.29
C GLU A 350 19.50 3.76 7.38
N ARG A 351 18.95 4.87 7.82
CA ARG A 351 18.01 5.69 7.07
C ARG A 351 18.70 6.34 5.86
N GLU A 352 19.88 6.93 6.07
CA GLU A 352 20.67 7.58 5.01
C GLU A 352 21.17 6.59 3.96
N LYS A 353 21.59 5.37 4.35
CA LYS A 353 21.92 4.29 3.41
C LYS A 353 20.77 3.92 2.48
N ARG A 354 19.54 4.18 2.89
CA ARG A 354 18.31 3.94 2.12
C ARG A 354 17.84 5.17 1.34
N GLY A 355 18.65 6.25 1.29
CA GLY A 355 18.31 7.51 0.62
C GLY A 355 17.28 8.36 1.38
N ILE A 356 16.99 8.03 2.63
CA ILE A 356 16.05 8.80 3.46
C ILE A 356 16.86 9.85 4.25
N THR A 357 17.17 10.93 3.57
CA THR A 357 17.98 12.03 4.12
C THR A 357 17.16 12.94 5.06
N ASP A 358 17.85 13.84 5.76
CA ASP A 358 17.19 14.87 6.57
C ASP A 358 16.52 15.97 5.72
N GLY A 359 16.75 15.99 4.40
CA GLY A 359 16.09 16.87 3.43
C GLY A 359 14.86 16.28 2.75
N LEU A 360 14.58 14.99 2.96
CA LEU A 360 13.52 14.27 2.22
C LEU A 360 12.13 14.54 2.78
N LEU A 361 11.22 14.92 1.89
CA LEU A 361 9.78 15.04 2.11
C LEU A 361 9.02 14.08 1.19
N ARG A 362 7.88 13.58 1.64
CA ARG A 362 6.95 12.80 0.82
C ARG A 362 5.61 13.50 0.77
N LEU A 363 5.08 13.68 -0.44
CA LEU A 363 3.77 14.25 -0.71
C LEU A 363 2.85 13.16 -1.28
N SER A 364 1.75 12.91 -0.58
CA SER A 364 0.60 12.18 -1.13
C SER A 364 -0.37 13.22 -1.64
N VAL A 365 -0.56 13.27 -2.96
CA VAL A 365 -1.41 14.27 -3.59
C VAL A 365 -2.87 13.86 -3.47
N GLY A 366 -3.71 14.80 -3.08
CA GLY A 366 -5.16 14.66 -2.98
C GLY A 366 -5.90 15.07 -4.26
N VAL A 367 -7.16 15.44 -4.10
CA VAL A 367 -8.04 15.82 -5.22
C VAL A 367 -8.22 17.33 -5.38
N GLU A 368 -7.46 18.14 -4.67
CA GLU A 368 -7.47 19.58 -4.73
C GLU A 368 -7.16 20.07 -6.16
N ASN A 369 -7.41 21.34 -6.42
CA ASN A 369 -7.01 21.96 -7.68
C ASN A 369 -5.47 21.99 -7.77
N GLY A 370 -4.89 21.45 -8.85
CA GLY A 370 -3.44 21.32 -9.03
C GLY A 370 -2.71 22.66 -9.07
N GLU A 371 -3.34 23.70 -9.66
CA GLU A 371 -2.75 25.05 -9.72
C GLU A 371 -2.74 25.74 -8.35
N ASP A 372 -3.72 25.43 -7.48
CA ASP A 372 -3.72 25.95 -6.11
C ASP A 372 -2.58 25.31 -5.30
N LEU A 373 -2.41 23.99 -5.38
CA LEU A 373 -1.29 23.29 -4.76
C LEU A 373 0.06 23.79 -5.26
N LYS A 374 0.22 23.93 -6.58
CA LYS A 374 1.44 24.44 -7.19
C LYS A 374 1.77 25.86 -6.74
N ARG A 375 0.78 26.73 -6.63
CA ARG A 375 0.95 28.10 -6.14
C ARG A 375 1.34 28.12 -4.66
N ASP A 376 0.75 27.24 -3.84
CA ASP A 376 1.07 27.13 -2.42
C ASP A 376 2.51 26.63 -2.20
N PHE A 377 2.92 25.58 -2.93
CA PHE A 377 4.32 25.12 -2.90
C PHE A 377 5.28 26.20 -3.42
N LYS A 378 4.92 26.87 -4.51
CA LYS A 378 5.78 27.89 -5.11
C LYS A 378 6.08 29.03 -4.13
N GLN A 379 5.04 29.58 -3.48
CA GLN A 379 5.22 30.70 -2.55
C GLN A 379 6.07 30.30 -1.34
N ALA A 380 5.96 29.05 -0.85
CA ALA A 380 6.75 28.56 0.25
C ALA A 380 8.20 28.27 -0.16
N LEU A 381 8.42 27.64 -1.31
CA LEU A 381 9.76 27.35 -1.85
C LEU A 381 10.54 28.60 -2.21
N ASP A 382 9.89 29.63 -2.78
CA ASP A 382 10.52 30.91 -3.12
C ASP A 382 11.05 31.67 -1.88
N GLN A 383 10.52 31.37 -0.70
CA GLN A 383 10.94 31.99 0.56
C GLN A 383 12.13 31.26 1.22
N LEU A 384 12.46 30.03 0.77
CA LEU A 384 13.59 29.31 1.30
C LEU A 384 14.88 30.09 1.04
N LYS A 385 15.64 30.37 2.10
CA LYS A 385 16.93 31.05 1.98
C LYS A 385 17.88 30.16 1.19
N PRO A 386 18.59 30.70 0.16
CA PRO A 386 19.66 29.95 -0.47
C PRO A 386 20.65 29.49 0.60
N ALA A 387 21.08 28.22 0.53
CA ALA A 387 22.16 27.75 1.39
C ALA A 387 23.33 28.73 1.29
N LEU A 388 23.74 29.33 2.40
CA LEU A 388 24.97 30.12 2.46
C LEU A 388 26.09 29.18 2.00
N VAL A 389 26.55 29.39 0.76
CA VAL A 389 27.78 28.76 0.27
C VAL A 389 28.87 29.22 1.22
N ASN A 390 29.26 28.39 2.19
CA ASN A 390 30.43 28.61 2.98
C ASN A 390 31.63 28.64 2.02
N GLN A 391 31.99 29.86 1.62
CA GLN A 391 33.32 30.12 1.04
C GLN A 391 34.32 29.93 2.18
N SER A 392 34.94 28.79 2.21
CA SER A 392 36.18 28.54 2.98
C SER A 392 37.17 27.81 2.09
#